data_7625e2c9ac8426896cdc1e97006fee61
#
_entry.id   7625e2c9ac8426896cdc1e97006fee61
#
_cell.length_a   1.000
_cell.length_b   1.000
_cell.length_c   1.000
_cell.angle_alpha   90.00
_cell.angle_beta   90.00
_cell.angle_gamma   90.00
#
_symmetry.space_group_name_H-M   'P 1'
#
loop_
_entity.id
_entity.type
_entity.pdbx_description
1 polymer ?
#
loop_
_entity_poly.entity_id
_entity_poly.type
_entity_poly.pdbx_seq_one_letter_code
_entity_poly.pdbx_strand_id
1 'polypeptide(L)'
;MSAVKQRAEKAYLNESFLTSPEARIVRILSEYIEPRSRLAHARVKDTIVFFGSARIQSPETADAEIHQLANAQALAAQTNSLTPEVQTELDEAMRRAKMHRELSRYYSEATELASLLTEWSITKAAEGYERAQVAKGQIAAAQVREQIPYVNVETIKTHSFKQRYVICSGGGPGIMEAANKGAMLAGGKSIGFNIALPFEQMPNSFITDELNFEFHYFFMRKFWFAYMAKALVVFPGGFGTMDELFESLTLIQTGKTHGFPLVLYGSDFWDDLVRWMRRRLVGDGLIAKADLDLMHIVDSPEAACRIFAKLHAAHRAAGGAQ
;
A
#
# COMPACT_ATOMS: atom_id res chain seq x y z
N MET A 1 44.33 -42.34 15.63
CA MET A 1 43.82 -41.00 15.94
C MET A 1 42.29 -41.04 15.86
N SER A 2 41.60 -40.96 16.99
CA SER A 2 40.15 -40.93 17.03
C SER A 2 39.69 -39.59 16.49
N ALA A 3 38.91 -39.58 15.38
CA ALA A 3 38.31 -38.36 14.84
C ALA A 3 37.41 -37.74 15.91
N VAL A 4 37.68 -36.52 16.31
CA VAL A 4 36.84 -35.77 17.22
C VAL A 4 35.49 -35.58 16.54
N LYS A 5 34.43 -36.22 17.04
CA LYS A 5 33.06 -36.04 16.54
C LYS A 5 32.65 -34.58 16.77
N GLN A 6 32.37 -33.86 15.67
CA GLN A 6 31.75 -32.55 15.78
C GLN A 6 30.33 -32.71 16.32
N ARG A 7 29.87 -31.70 17.08
CA ARG A 7 28.47 -31.66 17.50
C ARG A 7 27.56 -31.56 16.28
N ALA A 8 26.43 -32.27 16.29
CA ALA A 8 25.43 -32.15 15.27
C ALA A 8 24.87 -30.70 15.24
N GLU A 9 24.56 -30.24 14.05
CA GLU A 9 23.90 -28.95 13.84
C GLU A 9 22.48 -28.93 14.44
N LYS A 10 22.11 -27.81 15.04
CA LYS A 10 20.75 -27.65 15.58
C LYS A 10 19.76 -27.51 14.43
N ALA A 11 18.61 -28.19 14.52
CA ALA A 11 17.61 -28.23 13.43
C ALA A 11 17.17 -26.84 12.94
N TYR A 12 17.06 -25.83 13.83
CA TYR A 12 16.67 -24.48 13.47
C TYR A 12 17.82 -23.63 12.83
N LEU A 13 19.03 -24.17 12.72
CA LEU A 13 20.15 -23.60 11.98
C LEU A 13 20.44 -24.38 10.70
N ASN A 14 19.84 -25.55 10.53
CA ASN A 14 20.04 -26.40 9.35
C ASN A 14 19.24 -25.84 8.18
N GLU A 15 19.91 -25.06 7.33
CA GLU A 15 19.30 -24.41 6.17
C GLU A 15 18.76 -25.43 5.14
N SER A 16 19.47 -26.55 4.94
CA SER A 16 19.02 -27.59 4.01
C SER A 16 17.71 -28.24 4.45
N PHE A 17 17.51 -28.42 5.76
CA PHE A 17 16.24 -28.86 6.31
C PHE A 17 15.17 -27.77 6.19
N LEU A 18 15.49 -26.54 6.60
CA LEU A 18 14.52 -25.43 6.62
C LEU A 18 13.98 -25.07 5.22
N THR A 19 14.78 -25.30 4.17
CA THR A 19 14.37 -25.09 2.77
C THR A 19 13.72 -26.31 2.13
N SER A 20 13.76 -27.48 2.78
CA SER A 20 13.18 -28.73 2.29
C SER A 20 11.64 -28.71 2.27
N PRO A 21 10.98 -29.60 1.51
CA PRO A 21 9.53 -29.77 1.52
C PRO A 21 8.96 -30.09 2.91
N GLU A 22 9.68 -30.88 3.72
CA GLU A 22 9.28 -31.32 5.06
C GLU A 22 9.15 -30.13 6.03
N ALA A 23 9.97 -29.10 5.88
CA ALA A 23 9.96 -27.91 6.71
C ALA A 23 8.93 -26.85 6.26
N ARG A 24 8.04 -27.16 5.30
CA ARG A 24 7.03 -26.20 4.81
C ARG A 24 6.20 -25.57 5.93
N ILE A 25 5.76 -26.36 6.90
CA ILE A 25 4.96 -25.85 8.03
C ILE A 25 5.76 -24.86 8.86
N VAL A 26 7.07 -25.14 9.09
CA VAL A 26 7.95 -24.24 9.82
C VAL A 26 8.08 -22.89 9.10
N ARG A 27 8.24 -22.90 7.78
CA ARG A 27 8.31 -21.68 6.98
C ARG A 27 7.01 -20.88 7.03
N ILE A 28 5.84 -21.54 6.92
CA ILE A 28 4.53 -20.88 7.06
C ILE A 28 4.40 -20.22 8.43
N LEU A 29 4.77 -20.93 9.51
CA LEU A 29 4.75 -20.36 10.85
C LEU A 29 5.75 -19.20 11.00
N SER A 30 6.91 -19.26 10.35
CA SER A 30 7.88 -18.17 10.35
C SER A 30 7.30 -16.91 9.71
N GLU A 31 6.60 -17.02 8.58
CA GLU A 31 5.92 -15.90 7.92
C GLU A 31 4.70 -15.36 8.69
N TYR A 32 4.22 -16.07 9.69
CA TYR A 32 3.24 -15.58 10.64
C TYR A 32 3.89 -14.90 11.86
N ILE A 33 4.90 -15.53 12.45
CA ILE A 33 5.47 -15.10 13.74
C ILE A 33 6.44 -13.92 13.56
N GLU A 34 7.31 -13.98 12.54
CA GLU A 34 8.35 -12.97 12.31
C GLU A 34 7.76 -11.60 11.99
N PRO A 35 6.82 -11.45 11.02
CA PRO A 35 6.20 -10.16 10.76
C PRO A 35 5.44 -9.61 11.97
N ARG A 36 4.74 -10.47 12.72
CA ARG A 36 4.06 -10.08 13.95
C ARG A 36 5.04 -9.47 14.96
N SER A 37 6.19 -10.11 15.13
CA SER A 37 7.23 -9.64 16.06
C SER A 37 7.80 -8.30 15.63
N ARG A 38 8.19 -8.16 14.35
CA ARG A 38 8.75 -6.91 13.81
C ARG A 38 7.76 -5.76 13.86
N LEU A 39 6.51 -5.97 13.45
CA LEU A 39 5.44 -4.98 13.52
C LEU A 39 5.19 -4.52 14.96
N ALA A 40 5.21 -5.44 15.92
CA ALA A 40 5.07 -5.11 17.34
C ALA A 40 6.25 -4.28 17.87
N HIS A 41 7.49 -4.63 17.52
CA HIS A 41 8.69 -3.85 17.88
C HIS A 41 8.66 -2.45 17.26
N ALA A 42 8.25 -2.34 15.99
CA ALA A 42 8.06 -1.07 15.31
C ALA A 42 6.82 -0.28 15.79
N ARG A 43 6.02 -0.88 16.68
CA ARG A 43 4.78 -0.31 17.24
C ARG A 43 3.71 0.00 16.20
N VAL A 44 3.68 -0.77 15.12
CA VAL A 44 2.63 -0.72 14.09
C VAL A 44 1.44 -1.53 14.58
N LYS A 45 0.24 -0.93 14.54
CA LYS A 45 -1.02 -1.59 14.92
C LYS A 45 -2.03 -1.64 13.79
N ASP A 46 -2.15 -0.53 13.08
CA ASP A 46 -3.18 -0.31 12.06
C ASP A 46 -2.51 0.18 10.78
N THR A 47 -3.01 -0.25 9.63
CA THR A 47 -2.50 0.19 8.33
C THR A 47 -3.59 0.79 7.45
N ILE A 48 -3.17 1.69 6.55
CA ILE A 48 -3.93 2.08 5.36
C ILE A 48 -3.21 1.43 4.17
N VAL A 49 -3.90 0.51 3.51
CA VAL A 49 -3.31 -0.29 2.44
C VAL A 49 -3.58 0.34 1.09
N PHE A 50 -2.54 0.46 0.27
CA PHE A 50 -2.61 0.94 -1.10
C PHE A 50 -2.38 -0.21 -2.07
N PHE A 51 -3.35 -0.45 -2.94
CA PHE A 51 -3.22 -1.35 -4.09
C PHE A 51 -3.32 -0.58 -5.39
N GLY A 52 -2.63 -1.07 -6.41
CA GLY A 52 -2.63 -0.50 -7.75
C GLY A 52 -1.58 -1.15 -8.63
N SER A 53 -1.52 -0.70 -9.88
CA SER A 53 -0.61 -1.28 -10.88
C SER A 53 0.86 -0.99 -10.57
N ALA A 54 1.69 -2.03 -10.65
CA ALA A 54 3.15 -1.91 -10.67
C ALA A 54 3.70 -1.26 -11.96
N ARG A 55 2.85 -1.10 -12.99
CA ARG A 55 3.22 -0.56 -14.30
C ARG A 55 2.92 0.92 -14.47
N ILE A 56 2.25 1.55 -13.51
CA ILE A 56 2.01 3.00 -13.54
C ILE A 56 3.28 3.70 -13.07
N GLN A 57 3.99 4.30 -14.03
CA GLN A 57 5.28 4.96 -13.81
C GLN A 57 5.10 6.38 -13.23
N SER A 58 6.18 6.92 -12.64
CA SER A 58 6.21 8.34 -12.31
C SER A 58 6.16 9.19 -13.58
N PRO A 59 5.69 10.47 -13.51
CA PRO A 59 5.70 11.37 -14.65
C PRO A 59 7.10 11.52 -15.28
N GLU A 60 8.15 11.61 -14.45
CA GLU A 60 9.54 11.78 -14.89
C GLU A 60 10.02 10.55 -15.68
N THR A 61 9.68 9.35 -15.21
CA THR A 61 10.03 8.09 -15.88
C THR A 61 9.29 7.96 -17.22
N ALA A 62 8.01 8.30 -17.24
CA ALA A 62 7.19 8.24 -18.46
C ALA A 62 7.64 9.27 -19.50
N ASP A 63 8.00 10.49 -19.07
CA ASP A 63 8.57 11.51 -19.97
C ASP A 63 9.94 11.08 -20.52
N ALA A 64 10.79 10.46 -19.69
CA ALA A 64 12.07 9.92 -20.14
C ALA A 64 11.90 8.80 -21.19
N GLU A 65 10.91 7.90 -21.02
CA GLU A 65 10.59 6.87 -22.01
C GLU A 65 10.18 7.47 -23.36
N ILE A 66 9.33 8.50 -23.36
CA ILE A 66 8.91 9.23 -24.58
C ILE A 66 10.12 9.87 -25.26
N HIS A 67 11.00 10.54 -24.50
CA HIS A 67 12.20 11.15 -25.05
C HIS A 67 13.17 10.13 -25.65
N GLN A 68 13.37 8.97 -25.01
CA GLN A 68 14.20 7.90 -25.53
C GLN A 68 13.67 7.36 -26.86
N LEU A 69 12.35 7.12 -26.95
CA LEU A 69 11.72 6.65 -28.18
C LEU A 69 11.81 7.67 -29.32
N ALA A 70 11.61 8.96 -29.02
CA ALA A 70 11.77 10.02 -30.00
C ALA A 70 13.19 10.12 -30.55
N ASN A 71 14.20 10.00 -29.68
CA ASN A 71 15.60 9.96 -30.07
C ASN A 71 15.93 8.72 -30.91
N ALA A 72 15.40 7.55 -30.55
CA ALA A 72 15.58 6.31 -31.34
C ALA A 72 14.98 6.45 -32.74
N GLN A 73 13.79 7.04 -32.85
CA GLN A 73 13.15 7.30 -34.15
C GLN A 73 13.97 8.26 -35.02
N ALA A 74 14.47 9.36 -34.42
CA ALA A 74 15.30 10.32 -35.12
C ALA A 74 16.63 9.69 -35.62
N LEU A 75 17.26 8.86 -34.79
CA LEU A 75 18.49 8.15 -35.16
C LEU A 75 18.27 7.15 -36.30
N ALA A 76 17.17 6.36 -36.22
CA ALA A 76 16.81 5.41 -37.26
C ALA A 76 16.55 6.09 -38.61
N ALA A 77 15.94 7.28 -38.60
CA ALA A 77 15.73 8.10 -39.81
C ALA A 77 17.07 8.62 -40.38
N GLN A 78 18.00 9.10 -39.53
CA GLN A 78 19.30 9.60 -39.96
C GLN A 78 20.20 8.50 -40.52
N THR A 79 20.09 7.27 -40.01
CA THR A 79 20.91 6.12 -40.42
C THR A 79 20.30 5.31 -41.56
N ASN A 80 19.18 5.75 -42.15
CA ASN A 80 18.40 5.01 -43.15
C ASN A 80 18.02 3.58 -42.71
N SER A 81 17.93 3.35 -41.41
CA SER A 81 17.50 2.04 -40.83
C SER A 81 15.99 2.00 -40.51
N LEU A 82 15.24 3.03 -40.85
CA LEU A 82 13.81 3.14 -40.60
C LEU A 82 13.02 2.35 -41.68
N THR A 83 13.01 1.02 -41.53
CA THR A 83 12.13 0.18 -42.36
C THR A 83 10.66 0.31 -41.93
N PRO A 84 9.68 -0.09 -42.77
CA PRO A 84 8.26 -0.07 -42.39
C PRO A 84 7.96 -0.85 -41.11
N GLU A 85 8.65 -1.97 -40.86
CA GLU A 85 8.52 -2.79 -39.67
C GLU A 85 9.02 -2.03 -38.42
N VAL A 86 10.23 -1.45 -38.51
CA VAL A 86 10.83 -0.65 -37.41
C VAL A 86 9.97 0.57 -37.10
N GLN A 87 9.43 1.24 -38.12
CA GLN A 87 8.51 2.37 -37.96
C GLN A 87 7.27 1.94 -37.18
N THR A 88 6.64 0.82 -37.56
CA THR A 88 5.46 0.27 -36.90
C THR A 88 5.73 -0.04 -35.42
N GLU A 89 6.85 -0.69 -35.10
CA GLU A 89 7.25 -1.01 -33.72
C GLU A 89 7.46 0.26 -32.89
N LEU A 90 8.13 1.28 -33.44
CA LEU A 90 8.37 2.56 -32.78
C LEU A 90 7.06 3.33 -32.54
N ASP A 91 6.14 3.34 -33.50
CA ASP A 91 4.85 3.99 -33.38
C ASP A 91 3.97 3.33 -32.31
N GLU A 92 3.99 1.99 -32.24
CA GLU A 92 3.31 1.25 -31.17
C GLU A 92 3.93 1.48 -29.80
N ALA A 93 5.27 1.52 -29.72
CA ALA A 93 5.98 1.82 -28.47
C ALA A 93 5.67 3.25 -28.01
N MET A 94 5.71 4.23 -28.93
CA MET A 94 5.36 5.62 -28.64
C MET A 94 3.92 5.77 -28.16
N ARG A 95 2.98 5.06 -28.77
CA ARG A 95 1.57 5.06 -28.32
C ARG A 95 1.44 4.51 -26.90
N ARG A 96 2.15 3.42 -26.57
CA ARG A 96 2.18 2.86 -25.20
C ARG A 96 2.81 3.83 -24.20
N ALA A 97 3.93 4.46 -24.54
CA ALA A 97 4.60 5.44 -23.69
C ALA A 97 3.70 6.66 -23.37
N LYS A 98 2.97 7.17 -24.39
CA LYS A 98 1.99 8.25 -24.18
C LYS A 98 0.86 7.83 -23.23
N MET A 99 0.36 6.59 -23.35
CA MET A 99 -0.64 6.05 -22.43
C MET A 99 -0.07 5.93 -21.00
N HIS A 100 1.17 5.46 -20.85
CA HIS A 100 1.86 5.42 -19.54
C HIS A 100 1.98 6.83 -18.95
N ARG A 101 2.25 7.85 -19.79
CA ARG A 101 2.31 9.24 -19.34
C ARG A 101 0.96 9.78 -18.86
N GLU A 102 -0.14 9.42 -19.52
CA GLU A 102 -1.50 9.77 -19.06
C GLU A 102 -1.82 9.10 -17.71
N LEU A 103 -1.47 7.83 -17.57
CA LEU A 103 -1.69 7.09 -16.32
C LEU A 103 -0.79 7.55 -15.17
N SER A 104 0.33 8.23 -15.45
CA SER A 104 1.27 8.67 -14.43
C SER A 104 0.69 9.70 -13.46
N ARG A 105 -0.44 10.34 -13.78
CA ARG A 105 -1.20 11.16 -12.84
C ARG A 105 -1.54 10.37 -11.57
N TYR A 106 -1.92 9.09 -11.70
CA TYR A 106 -2.25 8.25 -10.57
C TYR A 106 -1.05 7.98 -9.64
N TYR A 107 0.18 7.96 -10.19
CA TYR A 107 1.38 7.90 -9.35
C TYR A 107 1.53 9.17 -8.49
N SER A 108 1.36 10.35 -9.09
CA SER A 108 1.43 11.62 -8.38
C SER A 108 0.34 11.73 -7.33
N GLU A 109 -0.90 11.40 -7.68
CA GLU A 109 -2.05 11.45 -6.78
C GLU A 109 -1.96 10.41 -5.64
N ALA A 110 -1.39 9.22 -5.91
CA ALA A 110 -1.13 8.23 -4.87
C ALA A 110 -0.05 8.70 -3.88
N THR A 111 1.00 9.37 -4.40
CA THR A 111 2.04 9.98 -3.57
C THR A 111 1.46 11.07 -2.67
N GLU A 112 0.66 11.96 -3.23
CA GLU A 112 0.00 13.04 -2.49
C GLU A 112 -0.97 12.50 -1.44
N LEU A 113 -1.84 11.57 -1.80
CA LEU A 113 -2.79 10.96 -0.88
C LEU A 113 -2.08 10.26 0.28
N ALA A 114 -1.01 9.50 0.00
CA ALA A 114 -0.24 8.82 1.04
C ALA A 114 0.45 9.82 1.97
N SER A 115 0.93 10.95 1.45
CA SER A 115 1.49 12.05 2.25
C SER A 115 0.44 12.66 3.17
N LEU A 116 -0.71 13.07 2.64
CA LEU A 116 -1.81 13.65 3.41
C LEU A 116 -2.34 12.71 4.51
N LEU A 117 -2.49 11.43 4.19
CA LEU A 117 -2.94 10.42 5.17
C LEU A 117 -1.89 10.17 6.26
N THR A 118 -0.62 10.24 5.92
CA THR A 118 0.48 10.11 6.88
C THR A 118 0.52 11.31 7.84
N GLU A 119 0.45 12.54 7.34
CA GLU A 119 0.36 13.76 8.14
C GLU A 119 -0.86 13.73 9.07
N TRP A 120 -2.03 13.37 8.54
CA TRP A 120 -3.24 13.19 9.32
C TRP A 120 -3.06 12.12 10.42
N SER A 121 -2.44 10.99 10.12
CA SER A 121 -2.18 9.91 11.06
C SER A 121 -1.26 10.35 12.22
N ILE A 122 -0.21 11.11 11.92
CA ILE A 122 0.72 11.66 12.90
C ILE A 122 0.00 12.70 13.79
N THR A 123 -0.78 13.59 13.20
CA THR A 123 -1.58 14.59 13.93
C THR A 123 -2.58 13.93 14.89
N LYS A 124 -3.29 12.89 14.45
CA LYS A 124 -4.23 12.18 15.32
C LYS A 124 -3.54 11.42 16.45
N ALA A 125 -2.33 10.93 16.23
CA ALA A 125 -1.53 10.33 17.29
C ALA A 125 -1.10 11.36 18.34
N ALA A 126 -0.68 12.57 17.90
CA ALA A 126 -0.33 13.68 18.80
C ALA A 126 -1.52 14.11 19.64
N GLU A 127 -2.69 14.36 19.03
CA GLU A 127 -3.92 14.69 19.76
C GLU A 127 -4.31 13.62 20.81
N GLY A 128 -4.10 12.35 20.49
CA GLY A 128 -4.36 11.25 21.40
C GLY A 128 -3.41 11.24 22.60
N TYR A 129 -2.13 11.54 22.36
CA TYR A 129 -1.11 11.65 23.41
C TYR A 129 -1.42 12.81 24.37
N GLU A 130 -1.71 14.00 23.85
CA GLU A 130 -2.04 15.19 24.66
C GLU A 130 -3.26 14.94 25.56
N ARG A 131 -4.33 14.32 25.02
CA ARG A 131 -5.50 13.94 25.82
C ARG A 131 -5.15 12.96 26.95
N ALA A 132 -4.27 11.99 26.68
CA ALA A 132 -3.82 11.04 27.69
C ALA A 132 -2.99 11.73 28.80
N GLN A 133 -2.20 12.75 28.47
CA GLN A 133 -1.43 13.53 29.43
C GLN A 133 -2.35 14.42 30.30
N VAL A 134 -3.36 15.05 29.69
CA VAL A 134 -4.39 15.80 30.41
C VAL A 134 -5.15 14.89 31.39
N ALA A 135 -5.57 13.71 30.93
CA ALA A 135 -6.27 12.73 31.77
C ALA A 135 -5.43 12.22 32.95
N LYS A 136 -4.09 12.23 32.80
CA LYS A 136 -3.15 11.89 33.87
C LYS A 136 -2.77 13.05 34.76
N GLY A 137 -3.35 14.25 34.55
CA GLY A 137 -3.04 15.46 35.32
C GLY A 137 -1.64 16.04 35.11
N GLN A 138 -0.94 15.61 34.05
CA GLN A 138 0.42 16.05 33.74
C GLN A 138 0.47 17.35 32.93
N ILE A 139 -0.64 17.71 32.26
CA ILE A 139 -0.81 18.98 31.52
C ILE A 139 -2.16 19.58 31.88
N ALA A 140 -2.21 20.89 32.17
CA ALA A 140 -3.47 21.58 32.44
C ALA A 140 -4.32 21.67 31.14
N ALA A 141 -5.63 21.40 31.26
CA ALA A 141 -6.55 21.40 30.12
C ALA A 141 -6.62 22.75 29.37
N ALA A 142 -6.28 23.86 30.04
CA ALA A 142 -6.21 25.20 29.45
C ALA A 142 -5.03 25.35 28.46
N GLN A 143 -3.89 24.72 28.73
CA GLN A 143 -2.69 24.80 27.86
C GLN A 143 -2.87 24.07 26.54
N VAL A 144 -3.72 23.05 26.48
CA VAL A 144 -4.02 22.29 25.25
C VAL A 144 -4.85 23.12 24.26
N ARG A 145 -5.72 24.04 24.75
CA ARG A 145 -6.56 24.87 23.86
C ARG A 145 -5.81 25.98 23.14
N GLU A 146 -4.72 26.49 23.71
CA GLU A 146 -3.92 27.56 23.10
C GLU A 146 -2.90 27.09 22.08
N GLN A 147 -2.54 25.78 22.05
CA GLN A 147 -1.46 25.24 21.22
C GLN A 147 -1.94 24.51 19.97
N ILE A 148 -3.25 24.39 19.69
CA ILE A 148 -3.83 23.62 18.59
C ILE A 148 -4.23 24.46 17.35
N PRO A 149 -3.61 25.49 16.87
CA PRO A 149 -3.72 25.84 15.47
C PRO A 149 -2.56 25.34 14.60
N TYR A 150 -1.41 25.02 15.17
CA TYR A 150 -0.24 24.60 14.39
C TYR A 150 0.60 23.59 15.20
N VAL A 151 0.44 22.29 14.94
CA VAL A 151 1.46 21.31 15.32
C VAL A 151 2.68 21.61 14.46
N ASN A 152 3.70 22.23 15.05
CA ASN A 152 4.94 22.51 14.35
C ASN A 152 5.62 21.18 14.00
N VAL A 153 5.97 20.99 12.73
CA VAL A 153 6.66 19.79 12.21
C VAL A 153 7.94 19.50 12.99
N GLU A 154 8.62 20.53 13.54
CA GLU A 154 9.80 20.35 14.41
C GLU A 154 9.46 19.73 15.77
N THR A 155 8.30 20.03 16.33
CA THR A 155 7.83 19.40 17.59
C THR A 155 7.51 17.92 17.38
N ILE A 156 7.06 17.54 16.19
CA ILE A 156 6.82 16.14 15.81
C ILE A 156 8.14 15.36 15.74
N LYS A 157 9.22 15.96 15.24
CA LYS A 157 10.55 15.33 15.13
C LYS A 157 11.23 15.09 16.48
N THR A 158 10.96 15.90 17.50
CA THR A 158 11.59 15.79 18.82
C THR A 158 10.87 14.86 19.80
N HIS A 159 9.57 14.56 19.54
CA HIS A 159 8.82 13.60 20.34
C HIS A 159 8.50 12.39 19.47
N SER A 160 8.88 11.21 19.89
CA SER A 160 8.58 9.92 19.22
C SER A 160 7.07 9.65 19.24
N PHE A 161 6.29 10.45 18.48
CA PHE A 161 4.86 10.23 18.34
C PHE A 161 4.62 8.93 17.58
N LYS A 162 3.75 8.09 18.11
CA LYS A 162 3.33 6.85 17.48
C LYS A 162 2.41 7.22 16.33
N GLN A 163 2.86 7.03 15.09
CA GLN A 163 1.99 7.07 13.93
C GLN A 163 0.84 6.07 14.14
N ARG A 164 -0.42 6.53 14.06
CA ARG A 164 -1.57 5.66 14.34
C ARG A 164 -1.82 4.68 13.21
N TYR A 165 -1.82 5.17 11.98
CA TYR A 165 -1.99 4.37 10.78
C TYR A 165 -0.74 4.45 9.93
N VAL A 166 -0.19 3.32 9.54
CA VAL A 166 1.00 3.26 8.71
C VAL A 166 0.59 2.91 7.27
N ILE A 167 1.12 3.63 6.30
CA ILE A 167 0.90 3.30 4.88
C ILE A 167 1.53 1.94 4.60
N CYS A 168 0.77 1.08 3.95
CA CYS A 168 1.19 -0.27 3.57
C CYS A 168 0.94 -0.52 2.09
N SER A 169 1.88 -1.13 1.42
CA SER A 169 1.76 -1.52 0.01
C SER A 169 2.40 -2.89 -0.23
N GLY A 170 2.29 -3.38 -1.47
CA GLY A 170 2.98 -4.59 -1.90
C GLY A 170 4.49 -4.44 -2.07
N GLY A 171 5.07 -3.27 -1.80
CA GLY A 171 6.51 -3.03 -1.78
C GLY A 171 7.19 -2.90 -3.15
N GLY A 172 6.51 -3.19 -4.24
CA GLY A 172 7.04 -3.11 -5.61
C GLY A 172 7.02 -1.68 -6.19
N PRO A 173 7.24 -1.55 -7.51
CA PRO A 173 7.19 -0.28 -8.23
C PRO A 173 5.76 0.24 -8.42
N GLY A 174 5.64 1.36 -9.12
CA GLY A 174 4.37 1.94 -9.54
C GLY A 174 3.57 2.55 -8.38
N ILE A 175 2.29 2.24 -8.29
CA ILE A 175 1.42 2.77 -7.21
C ILE A 175 1.92 2.37 -5.81
N MET A 176 2.53 1.20 -5.68
CA MET A 176 3.11 0.74 -4.42
C MET A 176 4.27 1.64 -3.98
N GLU A 177 5.15 1.96 -4.92
CA GLU A 177 6.26 2.90 -4.71
C GLU A 177 5.74 4.30 -4.39
N ALA A 178 4.76 4.80 -5.16
CA ALA A 178 4.14 6.10 -4.95
C ALA A 178 3.60 6.25 -3.52
N ALA A 179 2.91 5.22 -3.02
CA ALA A 179 2.37 5.21 -1.66
C ALA A 179 3.48 5.26 -0.59
N ASN A 180 4.53 4.43 -0.73
CA ASN A 180 5.66 4.45 0.20
C ASN A 180 6.43 5.78 0.15
N LYS A 181 6.63 6.34 -1.06
CA LYS A 181 7.25 7.66 -1.28
C LYS A 181 6.47 8.77 -0.58
N GLY A 182 5.14 8.80 -0.73
CA GLY A 182 4.29 9.79 -0.07
C GLY A 182 4.40 9.73 1.45
N ALA A 183 4.41 8.53 2.04
CA ALA A 183 4.60 8.37 3.48
C ALA A 183 5.97 8.87 3.95
N MET A 184 7.05 8.56 3.21
CA MET A 184 8.40 9.03 3.50
C MET A 184 8.48 10.57 3.43
N LEU A 185 7.89 11.19 2.40
CA LEU A 185 7.89 12.65 2.23
C LEU A 185 7.20 13.37 3.40
N ALA A 186 6.17 12.77 3.98
CA ALA A 186 5.50 13.26 5.19
C ALA A 186 6.23 12.92 6.50
N GLY A 187 7.42 12.31 6.44
CA GLY A 187 8.20 11.93 7.62
C GLY A 187 7.62 10.76 8.42
N GLY A 188 6.72 9.99 7.84
CA GLY A 188 6.13 8.80 8.45
C GLY A 188 6.82 7.50 8.05
N LYS A 189 6.43 6.41 8.72
CA LYS A 189 6.81 5.04 8.37
C LYS A 189 5.93 4.50 7.26
N SER A 190 6.48 3.57 6.46
CA SER A 190 5.71 2.79 5.49
C SER A 190 6.14 1.32 5.48
N ILE A 191 5.23 0.45 5.07
CA ILE A 191 5.41 -1.00 5.03
C ILE A 191 5.41 -1.46 3.58
N GLY A 192 6.34 -2.37 3.25
CA GLY A 192 6.31 -3.17 2.03
C GLY A 192 6.12 -4.64 2.35
N PHE A 193 4.99 -5.22 1.93
CA PHE A 193 4.76 -6.66 1.95
C PHE A 193 5.08 -7.24 0.58
N ASN A 194 6.35 -7.51 0.32
CA ASN A 194 6.81 -8.07 -0.94
C ASN A 194 6.45 -9.56 -1.07
N ILE A 195 6.55 -10.07 -2.28
CA ILE A 195 6.34 -11.49 -2.60
C ILE A 195 7.43 -11.95 -3.56
N ALA A 196 8.05 -13.08 -3.25
CA ALA A 196 9.01 -13.70 -4.15
C ALA A 196 8.33 -14.15 -5.45
N LEU A 197 8.70 -13.53 -6.58
CA LEU A 197 8.21 -13.87 -7.92
C LEU A 197 9.31 -14.53 -8.72
N PRO A 198 8.97 -15.34 -9.75
CA PRO A 198 9.96 -16.00 -10.65
C PRO A 198 10.85 -15.01 -11.41
N PHE A 199 10.42 -13.76 -11.54
CA PHE A 199 11.20 -12.64 -12.07
C PHE A 199 11.50 -11.68 -10.93
N GLU A 200 12.75 -11.26 -10.79
CA GLU A 200 13.19 -10.37 -9.73
C GLU A 200 12.45 -9.04 -9.81
N GLN A 201 11.71 -8.74 -8.74
CA GLN A 201 11.12 -7.43 -8.51
C GLN A 201 11.70 -6.90 -7.19
N MET A 202 12.64 -5.95 -7.31
CA MET A 202 13.26 -5.37 -6.13
C MET A 202 12.26 -4.51 -5.35
N PRO A 203 12.31 -4.55 -4.00
CA PRO A 203 11.56 -3.62 -3.17
C PRO A 203 11.88 -2.17 -3.52
N ASN A 204 10.87 -1.30 -3.51
CA ASN A 204 11.12 0.12 -3.74
C ASN A 204 11.90 0.76 -2.57
N SER A 205 12.68 1.79 -2.85
CA SER A 205 13.61 2.43 -1.91
C SER A 205 12.94 3.31 -0.85
N PHE A 206 11.62 3.46 -0.86
CA PHE A 206 10.87 4.33 0.05
C PHE A 206 10.24 3.59 1.23
N ILE A 207 10.41 2.27 1.29
CA ILE A 207 9.95 1.45 2.41
C ILE A 207 10.86 1.72 3.61
N THR A 208 10.29 1.80 4.82
CA THR A 208 11.07 1.86 6.06
C THR A 208 11.83 0.53 6.25
N ASP A 209 13.17 0.59 6.43
CA ASP A 209 14.05 -0.60 6.39
C ASP A 209 13.56 -1.74 7.27
N GLU A 210 13.19 -1.46 8.53
CA GLU A 210 12.68 -2.48 9.46
C GLU A 210 11.27 -2.98 9.12
N LEU A 211 10.58 -2.35 8.16
CA LEU A 211 9.21 -2.70 7.71
C LEU A 211 9.16 -3.23 6.27
N ASN A 212 10.31 -3.61 5.75
CA ASN A 212 10.43 -4.31 4.47
C ASN A 212 10.35 -5.81 4.72
N PHE A 213 9.27 -6.46 4.25
CA PHE A 213 9.00 -7.88 4.43
C PHE A 213 9.01 -8.58 3.08
N GLU A 214 9.47 -9.84 3.06
CA GLU A 214 9.45 -10.71 1.90
C GLU A 214 8.69 -11.98 2.24
N PHE A 215 7.66 -12.33 1.45
CA PHE A 215 6.84 -13.52 1.60
C PHE A 215 7.11 -14.51 0.47
N HIS A 216 7.14 -15.77 0.80
CA HIS A 216 7.12 -16.87 -0.16
C HIS A 216 5.68 -17.32 -0.45
N TYR A 217 4.80 -17.28 0.56
CA TYR A 217 3.44 -17.77 0.44
C TYR A 217 2.44 -16.62 0.23
N PHE A 218 1.75 -16.62 -0.93
CA PHE A 218 0.72 -15.62 -1.24
C PHE A 218 -0.33 -15.48 -0.17
N PHE A 219 -0.85 -16.60 0.38
CA PHE A 219 -1.89 -16.57 1.39
C PHE A 219 -1.43 -15.96 2.72
N MET A 220 -0.14 -16.07 3.06
CA MET A 220 0.42 -15.41 4.26
C MET A 220 0.52 -13.91 4.06
N ARG A 221 0.96 -13.46 2.88
CA ARG A 221 0.98 -12.05 2.50
C ARG A 221 -0.44 -11.44 2.54
N LYS A 222 -1.42 -12.11 1.92
CA LYS A 222 -2.84 -11.70 1.94
C LYS A 222 -3.40 -11.62 3.34
N PHE A 223 -3.09 -12.62 4.18
CA PHE A 223 -3.46 -12.60 5.60
C PHE A 223 -2.97 -11.31 6.28
N TRP A 224 -1.72 -10.92 6.11
CA TRP A 224 -1.15 -9.74 6.74
C TRP A 224 -1.77 -8.43 6.24
N PHE A 225 -2.07 -8.32 4.94
CA PHE A 225 -2.83 -7.19 4.42
C PHE A 225 -4.20 -7.08 5.11
N ALA A 226 -4.98 -8.13 5.11
CA ALA A 226 -6.33 -8.13 5.68
C ALA A 226 -6.32 -7.93 7.21
N TYR A 227 -5.36 -8.55 7.92
CA TYR A 227 -5.27 -8.52 9.38
C TYR A 227 -4.98 -7.11 9.92
N MET A 228 -4.11 -6.36 9.24
CA MET A 228 -3.67 -5.04 9.69
C MET A 228 -4.52 -3.90 9.12
N ALA A 229 -5.27 -4.12 8.05
CA ALA A 229 -6.00 -3.08 7.33
C ALA A 229 -7.10 -2.44 8.19
N LYS A 230 -7.12 -1.11 8.21
CA LYS A 230 -8.22 -0.28 8.72
C LYS A 230 -8.79 0.63 7.64
N ALA A 231 -8.17 0.63 6.47
CA ALA A 231 -8.64 1.29 5.27
C ALA A 231 -7.93 0.71 4.05
N LEU A 232 -8.58 0.78 2.90
CA LEU A 232 -8.06 0.32 1.63
C LEU A 232 -8.23 1.40 0.57
N VAL A 233 -7.17 1.70 -0.17
CA VAL A 233 -7.20 2.55 -1.36
C VAL A 233 -6.78 1.72 -2.55
N VAL A 234 -7.62 1.66 -3.56
CA VAL A 234 -7.39 0.86 -4.77
C VAL A 234 -7.33 1.78 -5.97
N PHE A 235 -6.13 1.97 -6.49
CA PHE A 235 -5.85 2.67 -7.74
C PHE A 235 -6.01 1.74 -8.94
N PRO A 236 -6.09 2.26 -10.17
CA PRO A 236 -6.13 1.44 -11.37
C PRO A 236 -5.05 0.38 -11.40
N GLY A 237 -5.43 -0.87 -11.74
CA GLY A 237 -4.50 -1.98 -11.75
C GLY A 237 -5.02 -3.22 -12.46
N GLY A 238 -4.17 -4.24 -12.54
CA GLY A 238 -4.46 -5.50 -13.19
C GLY A 238 -5.04 -6.56 -12.27
N PHE A 239 -4.83 -7.83 -12.62
CA PHE A 239 -5.41 -8.97 -11.90
C PHE A 239 -5.02 -9.01 -10.41
N GLY A 240 -3.76 -8.71 -10.06
CA GLY A 240 -3.35 -8.70 -8.64
C GLY A 240 -4.09 -7.62 -7.83
N THR A 241 -4.36 -6.46 -8.44
CA THR A 241 -5.17 -5.40 -7.80
C THR A 241 -6.63 -5.83 -7.64
N MET A 242 -7.20 -6.46 -8.67
CA MET A 242 -8.58 -6.98 -8.63
C MET A 242 -8.72 -8.11 -7.60
N ASP A 243 -7.76 -9.00 -7.50
CA ASP A 243 -7.72 -10.10 -6.53
C ASP A 243 -7.82 -9.57 -5.09
N GLU A 244 -7.01 -8.58 -4.72
CA GLU A 244 -7.06 -7.97 -3.39
C GLU A 244 -8.35 -7.15 -3.14
N LEU A 245 -8.87 -6.50 -4.17
CA LEU A 245 -10.15 -5.80 -4.11
C LEU A 245 -11.30 -6.76 -3.79
N PHE A 246 -11.45 -7.81 -4.57
CA PHE A 246 -12.56 -8.76 -4.42
C PHE A 246 -12.43 -9.62 -3.16
N GLU A 247 -11.22 -9.96 -2.74
CA GLU A 247 -11.01 -10.59 -1.43
C GLU A 247 -11.47 -9.69 -0.30
N SER A 248 -11.08 -8.41 -0.31
CA SER A 248 -11.50 -7.43 0.70
C SER A 248 -13.01 -7.24 0.74
N LEU A 249 -13.64 -7.11 -0.43
CA LEU A 249 -15.10 -7.03 -0.55
C LEU A 249 -15.79 -8.27 0.05
N THR A 250 -15.26 -9.46 -0.25
CA THR A 250 -15.80 -10.73 0.28
C THR A 250 -15.66 -10.80 1.81
N LEU A 251 -14.52 -10.43 2.36
CA LEU A 251 -14.28 -10.44 3.80
C LEU A 251 -15.19 -9.46 4.55
N ILE A 252 -15.44 -8.28 3.98
CA ILE A 252 -16.35 -7.29 4.57
C ILE A 252 -17.79 -7.75 4.45
N GLN A 253 -18.25 -8.20 3.26
CA GLN A 253 -19.59 -8.68 3.00
C GLN A 253 -19.97 -9.84 3.93
N THR A 254 -19.06 -10.78 4.15
CA THR A 254 -19.28 -11.97 4.99
C THR A 254 -19.06 -11.71 6.48
N GLY A 255 -18.74 -10.49 6.90
CA GLY A 255 -18.49 -10.13 8.30
C GLY A 255 -17.25 -10.78 8.91
N LYS A 256 -16.31 -11.27 8.08
CA LYS A 256 -15.03 -11.84 8.54
C LYS A 256 -14.04 -10.77 8.98
N THR A 257 -14.19 -9.56 8.46
CA THR A 257 -13.52 -8.37 8.97
C THR A 257 -14.53 -7.28 9.28
N HIS A 258 -14.22 -6.40 10.23
CA HIS A 258 -15.06 -5.23 10.47
C HIS A 258 -15.04 -4.34 9.24
N GLY A 259 -16.19 -3.77 8.87
CA GLY A 259 -16.28 -2.84 7.76
C GLY A 259 -15.29 -1.68 7.93
N PHE A 260 -14.39 -1.53 6.98
CA PHE A 260 -13.47 -0.41 6.89
C PHE A 260 -13.66 0.31 5.56
N PRO A 261 -13.25 1.59 5.44
CA PRO A 261 -13.39 2.33 4.18
C PRO A 261 -12.60 1.65 3.07
N LEU A 262 -13.29 1.39 1.95
CA LEU A 262 -12.72 0.89 0.71
C LEU A 262 -12.92 1.97 -0.35
N VAL A 263 -11.83 2.61 -0.74
CA VAL A 263 -11.82 3.70 -1.71
C VAL A 263 -11.31 3.19 -3.06
N LEU A 264 -12.10 3.35 -4.10
CA LEU A 264 -11.70 3.17 -5.49
C LEU A 264 -11.30 4.53 -6.05
N TYR A 265 -10.04 4.69 -6.42
CA TYR A 265 -9.50 5.97 -6.89
C TYR A 265 -9.49 6.02 -8.42
N GLY A 266 -10.17 7.02 -9.01
CA GLY A 266 -10.28 7.22 -10.45
C GLY A 266 -11.58 6.67 -11.03
N SER A 267 -12.62 7.50 -11.10
CA SER A 267 -13.94 7.12 -11.62
C SER A 267 -13.87 6.66 -13.07
N ASP A 268 -13.01 7.28 -13.88
CA ASP A 268 -12.77 6.93 -15.29
C ASP A 268 -12.34 5.47 -15.51
N PHE A 269 -11.66 4.88 -14.52
CA PHE A 269 -11.26 3.47 -14.57
C PHE A 269 -12.33 2.54 -13.94
N TRP A 270 -12.91 2.95 -12.81
CA TRP A 270 -13.75 2.06 -12.00
C TRP A 270 -15.23 2.04 -12.39
N ASP A 271 -15.74 3.07 -13.03
CA ASP A 271 -17.18 3.19 -13.35
C ASP A 271 -17.71 2.02 -14.17
N ASP A 272 -16.96 1.53 -15.14
CA ASP A 272 -17.38 0.40 -15.97
C ASP A 272 -17.51 -0.90 -15.16
N LEU A 273 -16.57 -1.15 -14.25
CA LEU A 273 -16.62 -2.31 -13.35
C LEU A 273 -17.83 -2.22 -12.42
N VAL A 274 -18.05 -1.06 -11.79
CA VAL A 274 -19.17 -0.85 -10.85
C VAL A 274 -20.50 -0.91 -11.61
N ARG A 275 -20.56 -0.39 -12.82
CA ARG A 275 -21.74 -0.50 -13.71
C ARG A 275 -22.02 -1.96 -14.08
N TRP A 276 -20.97 -2.74 -14.40
CA TRP A 276 -21.09 -4.18 -14.65
C TRP A 276 -21.59 -4.91 -13.41
N MET A 277 -21.00 -4.67 -12.22
CA MET A 277 -21.44 -5.28 -10.96
C MET A 277 -22.90 -4.96 -10.67
N ARG A 278 -23.31 -3.70 -10.82
CA ARG A 278 -24.72 -3.28 -10.62
C ARG A 278 -25.66 -4.02 -11.56
N ARG A 279 -25.30 -4.11 -12.85
CA ARG A 279 -26.15 -4.74 -13.87
C ARG A 279 -26.21 -6.27 -13.70
N ARG A 280 -25.05 -6.90 -13.44
CA ARG A 280 -24.95 -8.36 -13.43
C ARG A 280 -25.05 -8.93 -12.03
N LEU A 281 -24.20 -8.50 -11.10
CA LEU A 281 -24.18 -9.13 -9.78
C LEU A 281 -25.43 -8.79 -8.97
N VAL A 282 -25.82 -7.52 -8.94
CA VAL A 282 -27.07 -7.10 -8.26
C VAL A 282 -28.29 -7.50 -9.08
N GLY A 283 -28.28 -7.25 -10.39
CA GLY A 283 -29.42 -7.54 -11.27
C GLY A 283 -29.79 -9.01 -11.33
N ASP A 284 -28.80 -9.90 -11.30
CA ASP A 284 -28.99 -11.35 -11.31
C ASP A 284 -29.16 -11.93 -9.87
N GLY A 285 -29.16 -11.08 -8.83
CA GLY A 285 -29.36 -11.49 -7.43
C GLY A 285 -28.18 -12.22 -6.79
N LEU A 286 -26.95 -12.06 -7.31
CA LEU A 286 -25.74 -12.70 -6.79
C LEU A 286 -25.14 -11.95 -5.59
N ILE A 287 -25.39 -10.63 -5.48
CA ILE A 287 -25.06 -9.81 -4.32
C ILE A 287 -26.23 -8.86 -4.01
N ALA A 288 -26.28 -8.33 -2.79
CA ALA A 288 -27.26 -7.31 -2.41
C ALA A 288 -26.88 -5.94 -2.97
N LYS A 289 -27.88 -5.06 -3.21
CA LYS A 289 -27.61 -3.69 -3.64
C LYS A 289 -26.73 -2.94 -2.64
N ALA A 290 -26.93 -3.16 -1.35
CA ALA A 290 -26.15 -2.54 -0.28
C ALA A 290 -24.66 -2.95 -0.30
N ASP A 291 -24.29 -4.06 -0.94
CA ASP A 291 -22.90 -4.46 -1.07
C ASP A 291 -22.07 -3.51 -1.95
N LEU A 292 -22.74 -2.77 -2.84
CA LEU A 292 -22.07 -1.72 -3.64
C LEU A 292 -21.73 -0.48 -2.81
N ASP A 293 -22.42 -0.25 -1.69
CA ASP A 293 -22.17 0.88 -0.79
C ASP A 293 -20.89 0.67 0.07
N LEU A 294 -20.28 -0.51 -0.01
CA LEU A 294 -18.98 -0.80 0.58
C LEU A 294 -17.85 -0.04 -0.10
N MET A 295 -18.04 0.39 -1.35
CA MET A 295 -17.06 1.05 -2.19
C MET A 295 -17.35 2.55 -2.31
N HIS A 296 -16.31 3.37 -2.15
CA HIS A 296 -16.38 4.81 -2.35
C HIS A 296 -15.50 5.21 -3.53
N ILE A 297 -16.09 5.70 -4.62
CA ILE A 297 -15.34 6.20 -5.78
C ILE A 297 -14.96 7.66 -5.55
N VAL A 298 -13.70 8.00 -5.78
CA VAL A 298 -13.16 9.36 -5.64
C VAL A 298 -12.19 9.69 -6.75
N ASP A 299 -12.04 11.01 -7.02
CA ASP A 299 -11.16 11.54 -8.07
C ASP A 299 -10.17 12.59 -7.52
N SER A 300 -10.04 12.70 -6.20
CA SER A 300 -9.02 13.57 -5.61
C SER A 300 -8.54 13.05 -4.26
N PRO A 301 -7.26 13.35 -3.89
CA PRO A 301 -6.69 12.98 -2.60
C PRO A 301 -7.50 13.51 -1.42
N GLU A 302 -8.02 14.76 -1.51
CA GLU A 302 -8.80 15.38 -0.45
C GLU A 302 -10.16 14.69 -0.26
N ALA A 303 -10.79 14.22 -1.35
CA ALA A 303 -12.04 13.47 -1.27
C ALA A 303 -11.83 12.15 -0.52
N ALA A 304 -10.74 11.42 -0.81
CA ALA A 304 -10.36 10.23 -0.08
C ALA A 304 -10.11 10.53 1.41
N CYS A 305 -9.30 11.55 1.72
CA CYS A 305 -9.02 11.96 3.10
C CYS A 305 -10.29 12.29 3.89
N ARG A 306 -11.29 12.95 3.27
CA ARG A 306 -12.57 13.23 3.93
C ARG A 306 -13.33 11.96 4.30
N ILE A 307 -13.31 10.94 3.45
CA ILE A 307 -13.94 9.63 3.74
C ILE A 307 -13.26 8.99 4.96
N PHE A 308 -11.94 8.91 4.97
CA PHE A 308 -11.18 8.34 6.09
C PHE A 308 -11.43 9.09 7.40
N ALA A 309 -11.40 10.42 7.37
CA ALA A 309 -11.63 11.24 8.55
C ALA A 309 -13.04 11.03 9.12
N LYS A 310 -14.07 11.00 8.27
CA LYS A 310 -15.48 10.77 8.64
C LYS A 310 -15.67 9.39 9.28
N LEU A 311 -15.15 8.35 8.66
CA LEU A 311 -15.31 6.98 9.14
C LEU A 311 -14.50 6.71 10.41
N HIS A 312 -13.31 7.30 10.54
CA HIS A 312 -12.54 7.29 11.78
C HIS A 312 -13.31 7.95 12.94
N ALA A 313 -13.95 9.10 12.68
CA ALA A 313 -14.77 9.78 13.69
C ALA A 313 -15.99 8.94 14.11
N ALA A 314 -16.68 8.32 13.17
CA ALA A 314 -17.82 7.43 13.42
C ALA A 314 -17.42 6.19 14.25
N HIS A 315 -16.30 5.55 13.91
CA HIS A 315 -15.78 4.40 14.66
C HIS A 315 -15.45 4.75 16.12
N ARG A 316 -14.88 5.93 16.35
CA ARG A 316 -14.60 6.41 17.71
C ARG A 316 -15.89 6.73 18.49
N ALA A 317 -16.90 7.31 17.85
CA ALA A 317 -18.18 7.62 18.47
C ALA A 317 -18.95 6.34 18.87
N ALA A 318 -18.80 5.27 18.11
CA ALA A 318 -19.40 3.96 18.40
C ALA A 318 -18.69 3.17 19.53
N GLY A 319 -17.74 3.79 20.26
CA GLY A 319 -17.09 3.16 21.42
C GLY A 319 -15.98 2.18 21.04
N GLY A 320 -15.25 2.43 19.97
CA GLY A 320 -14.12 1.62 19.51
C GLY A 320 -13.01 1.48 20.55
N ALA A 321 -13.23 0.55 21.49
CA ALA A 321 -12.24 -0.05 22.36
C ALA A 321 -12.04 -1.49 21.85
N GLN A 322 -11.02 -1.67 20.99
CA GLN A 322 -10.30 -2.94 20.88
C GLN A 322 -8.87 -2.65 20.44
#